data_b041b94d39d156450cd72f23a08b1774
#
_entry.id   b041b94d39d156450cd72f23a08b1774
#
_cell.length_a   1.000
_cell.length_b   1.000
_cell.length_c   1.000
_cell.angle_alpha   90.00
_cell.angle_beta   90.00
_cell.angle_gamma   90.00
#
_symmetry.space_group_name_H-M   'P 1'
#
loop_
_entity.id
_entity.type
_entity.pdbx_description
1 polymer ?
#
loop_
_entity_poly.entity_id
_entity_poly.type
_entity_poly.pdbx_seq_one_letter_code
_entity_poly.pdbx_strand_id
1 'polypeptide(L)'
;MEKIRIRITGVLLLLAGAIYGQNAQQVLDKTASVVSNKGGVEASFTISSKQYGNTNGTIAIKGRKFHADTNEATVWFDGKTQWTYVKQNDEVNVNNPTAADLQAINPYNFIYMYKQGYAFSMSTSGNSYVVTLKGKDKGVREMVITIHKQTYVPTQIRMLQNKQWTTIKVSNFRTAKLSDSIFRFNPKSYPNAEVIDLR
;
A
#
# COMPACT_ATOMS: atom_id res chain seq x y z
N MET A 1 -38.18 34.45 -14.12
CA MET A 1 -37.35 33.46 -14.89
C MET A 1 -35.92 33.30 -14.35
N GLU A 2 -35.39 34.15 -13.49
CA GLU A 2 -34.01 34.00 -12.93
C GLU A 2 -33.84 32.88 -11.88
N LYS A 3 -34.86 32.55 -11.11
CA LYS A 3 -34.75 31.55 -10.03
C LYS A 3 -34.57 30.09 -10.51
N ILE A 4 -34.93 29.79 -11.76
CA ILE A 4 -34.82 28.43 -12.33
C ILE A 4 -33.39 28.18 -12.84
N ARG A 5 -32.67 29.20 -13.32
CA ARG A 5 -31.30 29.04 -13.84
C ARG A 5 -30.28 28.72 -12.73
N ILE A 6 -30.43 29.27 -11.52
CA ILE A 6 -29.50 29.04 -10.39
C ILE A 6 -29.63 27.62 -9.85
N ARG A 7 -30.82 27.02 -9.89
CA ARG A 7 -31.02 25.63 -9.41
C ARG A 7 -30.42 24.57 -10.34
N ILE A 8 -30.44 24.84 -11.65
CA ILE A 8 -29.89 23.91 -12.66
C ILE A 8 -28.34 23.89 -12.57
N THR A 9 -27.70 25.04 -12.35
CA THR A 9 -26.23 25.12 -12.23
C THR A 9 -25.71 24.41 -10.98
N GLY A 10 -26.45 24.50 -9.85
CA GLY A 10 -26.06 23.80 -8.62
C GLY A 10 -26.17 22.28 -8.72
N VAL A 11 -27.18 21.77 -9.43
CA VAL A 11 -27.36 20.32 -9.65
C VAL A 11 -26.30 19.75 -10.59
N LEU A 12 -25.89 20.50 -11.62
CA LEU A 12 -24.82 20.05 -12.55
C LEU A 12 -23.44 19.94 -11.86
N LEU A 13 -23.12 20.85 -10.93
CA LEU A 13 -21.87 20.81 -10.17
C LEU A 13 -21.81 19.63 -9.20
N LEU A 14 -22.93 19.22 -8.60
CA LEU A 14 -23.01 18.03 -7.74
C LEU A 14 -22.85 16.71 -8.52
N LEU A 15 -23.37 16.65 -9.75
CA LEU A 15 -23.23 15.49 -10.63
C LEU A 15 -21.79 15.31 -11.14
N ALA A 16 -21.08 16.39 -11.43
CA ALA A 16 -19.67 16.32 -11.86
C ALA A 16 -18.77 15.74 -10.76
N GLY A 17 -18.98 16.12 -9.50
CA GLY A 17 -18.21 15.55 -8.36
C GLY A 17 -18.40 14.05 -8.17
N ALA A 18 -19.62 13.55 -8.40
CA ALA A 18 -19.94 12.12 -8.28
C ALA A 18 -19.27 11.26 -9.38
N ILE A 19 -19.17 11.79 -10.61
CA ILE A 19 -18.54 11.08 -11.75
C ILE A 19 -17.02 10.93 -11.52
N TYR A 20 -16.34 11.95 -10.99
CA TYR A 20 -14.92 11.88 -10.69
C TYR A 20 -14.61 10.89 -9.54
N GLY A 21 -15.47 10.82 -8.53
CA GLY A 21 -15.32 9.87 -7.43
C GLY A 21 -15.47 8.41 -7.87
N GLN A 22 -16.45 8.12 -8.72
CA GLN A 22 -16.64 6.78 -9.28
C GLN A 22 -15.48 6.33 -10.15
N ASN A 23 -14.91 7.21 -10.97
CA ASN A 23 -13.75 6.91 -11.78
C ASN A 23 -12.50 6.62 -10.94
N ALA A 24 -12.27 7.38 -9.87
CA ALA A 24 -11.16 7.15 -8.95
C ALA A 24 -11.27 5.79 -8.26
N GLN A 25 -12.46 5.43 -7.78
CA GLN A 25 -12.71 4.14 -7.17
C GLN A 25 -12.50 2.98 -8.14
N GLN A 26 -12.96 3.08 -9.38
CA GLN A 26 -12.74 2.06 -10.41
C GLN A 26 -11.26 1.86 -10.71
N VAL A 27 -10.47 2.93 -10.78
CA VAL A 27 -9.01 2.85 -10.96
C VAL A 27 -8.36 2.14 -9.77
N LEU A 28 -8.76 2.47 -8.54
CA LEU A 28 -8.27 1.82 -7.33
C LEU A 28 -8.67 0.35 -7.26
N ASP A 29 -9.91 -0.01 -7.65
CA ASP A 29 -10.37 -1.41 -7.70
C ASP A 29 -9.55 -2.24 -8.69
N LYS A 30 -9.25 -1.69 -9.87
CA LYS A 30 -8.37 -2.34 -10.85
C LYS A 30 -6.94 -2.48 -10.33
N THR A 31 -6.39 -1.43 -9.70
CA THR A 31 -5.06 -1.47 -9.07
C THR A 31 -5.01 -2.54 -7.97
N ALA A 32 -6.05 -2.60 -7.12
CA ALA A 32 -6.16 -3.63 -6.10
C ALA A 32 -6.16 -5.05 -6.69
N SER A 33 -6.89 -5.25 -7.79
CA SER A 33 -6.93 -6.54 -8.51
C SER A 33 -5.56 -6.93 -9.07
N VAL A 34 -4.80 -5.97 -9.60
CA VAL A 34 -3.44 -6.20 -10.12
C VAL A 34 -2.48 -6.59 -9.00
N VAL A 35 -2.50 -5.84 -7.89
CA VAL A 35 -1.60 -6.08 -6.74
C VAL A 35 -1.96 -7.35 -5.98
N SER A 36 -3.25 -7.69 -5.88
CA SER A 36 -3.73 -8.90 -5.20
C SER A 36 -3.88 -10.11 -6.13
N ASN A 37 -3.06 -10.21 -7.18
CA ASN A 37 -3.08 -11.33 -8.10
C ASN A 37 -3.04 -12.68 -7.38
N LYS A 38 -3.88 -13.64 -7.79
CA LYS A 38 -4.01 -14.96 -7.14
C LYS A 38 -2.72 -15.77 -7.13
N GLY A 39 -1.88 -15.64 -8.16
CA GLY A 39 -0.56 -16.27 -8.21
C GLY A 39 0.46 -15.58 -7.32
N GLY A 40 0.26 -14.31 -7.09
CA GLY A 40 1.15 -13.40 -6.40
C GLY A 40 1.85 -12.41 -7.33
N VAL A 41 2.48 -11.42 -6.72
CA VAL A 41 3.25 -10.36 -7.39
C VAL A 41 4.56 -10.14 -6.66
N GLU A 42 5.56 -9.67 -7.38
CA GLU A 42 6.84 -9.24 -6.84
C GLU A 42 7.16 -7.84 -7.35
N ALA A 43 7.87 -7.06 -6.55
CA ALA A 43 8.34 -5.74 -6.92
C ALA A 43 9.59 -5.36 -6.12
N SER A 44 10.33 -4.36 -6.63
CA SER A 44 11.32 -3.63 -5.86
C SER A 44 10.69 -2.33 -5.36
N PHE A 45 11.16 -1.82 -4.23
CA PHE A 45 10.70 -0.54 -3.70
C PHE A 45 11.86 0.29 -3.15
N THR A 46 11.66 1.61 -3.12
CA THR A 46 12.47 2.53 -2.32
C THR A 46 11.55 3.35 -1.44
N ILE A 47 11.90 3.49 -0.17
CA ILE A 47 11.19 4.33 0.80
C ILE A 47 12.06 5.55 1.09
N SER A 48 11.45 6.74 1.09
CA SER A 48 12.08 7.98 1.55
C SER A 48 11.17 8.63 2.59
N SER A 49 11.68 8.79 3.81
CA SER A 49 10.95 9.37 4.93
C SER A 49 11.91 10.12 5.84
N LYS A 50 11.48 11.29 6.33
CA LYS A 50 12.24 12.00 7.38
C LYS A 50 12.24 11.24 8.71
N GLN A 51 11.20 10.44 8.97
CA GLN A 51 11.04 9.69 10.22
C GLN A 51 11.81 8.36 10.20
N TYR A 52 11.81 7.66 9.04
CA TYR A 52 12.34 6.29 8.93
C TYR A 52 13.62 6.21 8.08
N GLY A 53 14.13 7.37 7.61
CA GLY A 53 15.27 7.40 6.71
C GLY A 53 14.93 6.95 5.28
N ASN A 54 15.97 6.53 4.56
CA ASN A 54 15.86 5.99 3.21
C ASN A 54 16.23 4.52 3.24
N THR A 55 15.36 3.67 2.73
CA THR A 55 15.65 2.25 2.54
C THR A 55 15.14 1.76 1.21
N ASN A 56 15.68 0.64 0.75
CA ASN A 56 15.23 -0.05 -0.45
C ASN A 56 15.10 -1.55 -0.17
N GLY A 57 14.37 -2.23 -1.02
CA GLY A 57 14.18 -3.65 -0.86
C GLY A 57 13.32 -4.26 -1.94
N THR A 58 12.96 -5.51 -1.70
CA THR A 58 12.03 -6.27 -2.52
C THR A 58 10.81 -6.70 -1.70
N ILE A 59 9.70 -6.90 -2.37
CA ILE A 59 8.48 -7.40 -1.75
C ILE A 59 7.80 -8.42 -2.65
N ALA A 60 7.35 -9.52 -2.07
CA ALA A 60 6.47 -10.50 -2.67
C ALA A 60 5.12 -10.48 -1.94
N ILE A 61 4.01 -10.53 -2.68
CA ILE A 61 2.65 -10.46 -2.11
C ILE A 61 1.77 -11.52 -2.76
N LYS A 62 0.96 -12.20 -1.94
CA LYS A 62 -0.08 -13.12 -2.41
C LYS A 62 -1.31 -13.03 -1.49
N GLY A 63 -2.37 -12.39 -1.98
CA GLY A 63 -3.51 -12.06 -1.14
C GLY A 63 -3.13 -11.16 0.01
N ARG A 64 -3.29 -11.62 1.25
CA ARG A 64 -2.91 -10.87 2.46
C ARG A 64 -1.48 -11.17 2.93
N LYS A 65 -0.83 -12.19 2.38
CA LYS A 65 0.51 -12.60 2.75
C LYS A 65 1.54 -11.72 2.07
N PHE A 66 2.64 -11.45 2.74
CA PHE A 66 3.78 -10.76 2.14
C PHE A 66 5.11 -11.23 2.71
N HIS A 67 6.15 -11.06 1.91
CA HIS A 67 7.54 -11.22 2.28
C HIS A 67 8.28 -10.00 1.77
N ALA A 68 8.94 -9.26 2.66
CA ALA A 68 9.71 -8.08 2.30
C ALA A 68 11.14 -8.24 2.82
N ASP A 69 12.10 -7.86 1.99
CA ASP A 69 13.52 -7.88 2.34
C ASP A 69 14.15 -6.52 2.08
N THR A 70 14.85 -5.99 3.08
CA THR A 70 15.63 -4.76 3.03
C THR A 70 17.03 -5.02 3.55
N ASN A 71 17.89 -4.01 3.54
CA ASN A 71 19.23 -4.13 4.14
C ASN A 71 19.19 -4.33 5.67
N GLU A 72 18.17 -3.78 6.33
CA GLU A 72 18.03 -3.77 7.79
C GLU A 72 17.27 -4.98 8.33
N ALA A 73 16.24 -5.42 7.60
CA ALA A 73 15.34 -6.46 8.08
C ALA A 73 14.73 -7.29 6.95
N THR A 74 14.36 -8.53 7.29
CA THR A 74 13.49 -9.36 6.46
C THR A 74 12.18 -9.62 7.22
N VAL A 75 11.04 -9.42 6.57
CA VAL A 75 9.73 -9.58 7.17
C VAL A 75 8.93 -10.63 6.42
N TRP A 76 8.36 -11.58 7.13
CA TRP A 76 7.39 -12.55 6.62
C TRP A 76 6.05 -12.34 7.30
N PHE A 77 4.97 -12.44 6.56
CA PHE A 77 3.61 -12.43 7.08
C PHE A 77 2.75 -13.46 6.35
N ASP A 78 2.26 -14.46 7.07
CA ASP A 78 1.49 -15.56 6.49
C ASP A 78 -0.04 -15.32 6.45
N GLY A 79 -0.46 -14.09 6.80
CA GLY A 79 -1.86 -13.70 6.92
C GLY A 79 -2.37 -13.64 8.37
N LYS A 80 -1.59 -14.16 9.34
CA LYS A 80 -1.88 -14.14 10.78
C LYS A 80 -0.66 -13.75 11.58
N THR A 81 0.44 -14.48 11.42
CA THR A 81 1.68 -14.29 12.17
C THR A 81 2.69 -13.55 11.30
N GLN A 82 3.40 -12.62 11.92
CA GLN A 82 4.52 -11.91 11.36
C GLN A 82 5.81 -12.35 12.04
N TRP A 83 6.84 -12.55 11.25
CA TRP A 83 8.23 -12.72 11.69
C TRP A 83 9.05 -11.57 11.13
N THR A 84 9.83 -10.91 11.98
CA THR A 84 10.73 -9.82 11.58
C THR A 84 12.14 -10.19 12.02
N TYR A 85 12.97 -10.54 11.06
CA TYR A 85 14.39 -10.76 11.29
C TYR A 85 15.13 -9.44 11.21
N VAL A 86 15.70 -9.00 12.31
CA VAL A 86 16.53 -7.79 12.42
C VAL A 86 17.99 -8.20 12.18
N LYS A 87 18.51 -7.87 11.03
CA LYS A 87 19.82 -8.33 10.56
C LYS A 87 20.98 -7.89 11.45
N GLN A 88 20.88 -6.71 12.05
CA GLN A 88 21.91 -6.16 12.93
C GLN A 88 22.09 -6.98 14.21
N ASN A 89 21.01 -7.52 14.76
CA ASN A 89 20.99 -8.18 16.05
C ASN A 89 20.98 -9.71 15.94
N ASP A 90 20.82 -10.25 14.72
CA ASP A 90 20.57 -11.67 14.45
C ASP A 90 19.37 -12.19 15.28
N GLU A 91 18.26 -11.42 15.28
CA GLU A 91 17.09 -11.62 16.13
C GLU A 91 15.82 -11.70 15.29
N VAL A 92 14.92 -12.63 15.61
CA VAL A 92 13.62 -12.80 14.97
C VAL A 92 12.50 -12.51 15.97
N ASN A 93 11.81 -11.40 15.77
CA ASN A 93 10.63 -11.05 16.52
C ASN A 93 9.37 -11.68 15.90
N VAL A 94 8.59 -12.39 16.70
CA VAL A 94 7.35 -13.06 16.27
C VAL A 94 6.16 -12.40 16.93
N ASN A 95 5.21 -11.91 16.15
CA ASN A 95 3.98 -11.31 16.68
C ASN A 95 2.77 -11.60 15.79
N ASN A 96 1.57 -11.29 16.31
CA ASN A 96 0.32 -11.27 15.54
C ASN A 96 -0.10 -9.80 15.40
N PRO A 97 0.26 -9.13 14.30
CA PRO A 97 0.05 -7.70 14.15
C PRO A 97 -1.44 -7.37 14.04
N THR A 98 -1.82 -6.22 14.63
CA THR A 98 -3.14 -5.64 14.42
C THR A 98 -3.29 -5.07 13.00
N ALA A 99 -4.51 -4.74 12.59
CA ALA A 99 -4.75 -4.09 11.31
C ALA A 99 -4.01 -2.73 11.20
N ALA A 100 -3.83 -2.04 12.33
CA ALA A 100 -3.09 -0.77 12.38
C ALA A 100 -1.58 -0.98 12.16
N ASP A 101 -0.99 -2.02 12.78
CA ASP A 101 0.43 -2.36 12.61
C ASP A 101 0.72 -2.74 11.17
N LEU A 102 -0.15 -3.55 10.55
CA LEU A 102 -0.03 -3.93 9.14
C LEU A 102 -0.08 -2.72 8.19
N GLN A 103 -0.80 -1.65 8.57
CA GLN A 103 -0.85 -0.43 7.78
C GLN A 103 0.52 0.26 7.66
N ALA A 104 1.34 0.15 8.69
CA ALA A 104 2.67 0.78 8.72
C ALA A 104 3.72 0.00 7.93
N ILE A 105 3.56 -1.32 7.80
CA ILE A 105 4.59 -2.24 7.31
C ILE A 105 4.39 -2.63 5.84
N ASN A 106 3.14 -2.75 5.40
CA ASN A 106 2.83 -3.17 4.03
C ASN A 106 2.55 -1.97 3.12
N PRO A 107 3.46 -1.60 2.20
CA PRO A 107 3.27 -0.45 1.30
C PRO A 107 2.06 -0.60 0.38
N TYR A 108 1.57 -1.81 0.16
CA TYR A 108 0.37 -2.07 -0.63
C TYR A 108 -0.92 -2.11 0.19
N ASN A 109 -0.84 -1.83 1.49
CA ASN A 109 -2.03 -1.84 2.35
C ASN A 109 -3.08 -0.79 1.95
N PHE A 110 -2.69 0.23 1.15
CA PHE A 110 -3.62 1.18 0.57
C PHE A 110 -4.76 0.51 -0.21
N ILE A 111 -4.53 -0.68 -0.80
CA ILE A 111 -5.57 -1.43 -1.52
C ILE A 111 -6.73 -1.88 -0.63
N TYR A 112 -6.53 -1.88 0.68
CA TYR A 112 -7.57 -2.17 1.67
C TYR A 112 -8.11 -0.91 2.35
N MET A 113 -7.28 0.16 2.40
CA MET A 113 -7.60 1.39 3.12
C MET A 113 -8.62 2.26 2.39
N TYR A 114 -8.57 2.33 1.06
CA TYR A 114 -9.44 3.25 0.32
C TYR A 114 -10.93 2.97 0.52
N LYS A 115 -11.32 1.74 0.87
CA LYS A 115 -12.71 1.36 1.19
C LYS A 115 -13.17 1.81 2.59
N GLN A 116 -12.28 2.40 3.39
CA GLN A 116 -12.52 2.72 4.80
C GLN A 116 -12.86 4.22 5.04
N GLY A 117 -13.68 4.81 4.18
CA GLY A 117 -14.21 6.16 4.40
C GLY A 117 -13.23 7.30 4.07
N TYR A 118 -12.40 7.12 3.04
CA TYR A 118 -11.63 8.20 2.43
C TYR A 118 -12.44 8.92 1.35
N ALA A 119 -12.29 10.22 1.26
CA ALA A 119 -12.73 10.98 0.10
C ALA A 119 -11.72 10.85 -1.03
N PHE A 120 -12.19 10.71 -2.28
CA PHE A 120 -11.32 10.51 -3.44
C PHE A 120 -11.36 11.70 -4.37
N SER A 121 -10.20 12.02 -4.93
CA SER A 121 -10.09 12.82 -6.14
C SER A 121 -9.07 12.18 -7.08
N MET A 122 -9.21 12.42 -8.37
CA MET A 122 -8.31 11.89 -9.39
C MET A 122 -7.99 12.96 -10.42
N SER A 123 -6.73 13.00 -10.79
CA SER A 123 -6.24 13.75 -11.96
C SER A 123 -5.41 12.82 -12.85
N THR A 124 -4.99 13.32 -13.99
CA THR A 124 -4.10 12.61 -14.90
C THR A 124 -2.82 13.40 -15.10
N SER A 125 -1.69 12.70 -15.15
CA SER A 125 -0.38 13.30 -15.42
C SER A 125 0.38 12.38 -16.38
N GLY A 126 0.60 12.81 -17.61
CA GLY A 126 1.19 11.99 -18.66
C GLY A 126 0.47 10.64 -18.79
N ASN A 127 1.22 9.54 -18.66
CA ASN A 127 0.69 8.17 -18.75
C ASN A 127 0.24 7.59 -17.40
N SER A 128 -0.11 8.46 -16.44
CA SER A 128 -0.50 8.05 -15.10
C SER A 128 -1.82 8.67 -14.65
N TYR A 129 -2.58 7.91 -13.87
CA TYR A 129 -3.58 8.43 -12.96
C TYR A 129 -2.91 8.85 -11.66
N VAL A 130 -3.33 9.97 -11.10
CA VAL A 130 -2.92 10.45 -9.77
C VAL A 130 -4.16 10.48 -8.90
N VAL A 131 -4.30 9.50 -8.03
CA VAL A 131 -5.45 9.37 -7.12
C VAL A 131 -5.04 9.88 -5.76
N THR A 132 -5.79 10.86 -5.24
CA THR A 132 -5.61 11.40 -3.90
C THR A 132 -6.74 10.92 -2.99
N LEU A 133 -6.38 10.33 -1.86
CA LEU A 133 -7.28 9.92 -0.79
C LEU A 133 -7.09 10.87 0.39
N LYS A 134 -8.20 11.41 0.93
CA LYS A 134 -8.18 12.25 2.14
C LYS A 134 -9.08 11.62 3.20
N GLY A 135 -8.49 11.31 4.35
CA GLY A 135 -9.16 10.74 5.51
C GLY A 135 -9.25 11.76 6.64
N LYS A 136 -10.47 12.16 7.02
CA LYS A 136 -10.70 12.93 8.23
C LYS A 136 -10.57 11.96 9.42
N ASP A 137 -9.78 12.35 10.44
CA ASP A 137 -9.57 11.56 11.66
C ASP A 137 -9.00 10.15 11.44
N LYS A 138 -8.19 9.97 10.39
CA LYS A 138 -7.46 8.73 10.09
C LYS A 138 -5.98 8.87 10.45
N GLY A 139 -5.33 7.75 10.79
CA GLY A 139 -3.89 7.72 11.04
C GLY A 139 -3.08 8.21 9.83
N VAL A 140 -3.44 7.76 8.61
CA VAL A 140 -2.97 8.33 7.35
C VAL A 140 -3.97 9.40 6.90
N ARG A 141 -3.59 10.67 6.99
CA ARG A 141 -4.47 11.81 6.66
C ARG A 141 -4.66 12.01 5.17
N GLU A 142 -3.60 11.79 4.41
CA GLU A 142 -3.62 11.93 2.96
C GLU A 142 -2.74 10.88 2.33
N MET A 143 -3.19 10.33 1.22
CA MET A 143 -2.42 9.42 0.39
C MET A 143 -2.55 9.83 -1.07
N VAL A 144 -1.42 9.86 -1.78
CA VAL A 144 -1.37 10.14 -3.21
C VAL A 144 -0.76 8.93 -3.90
N ILE A 145 -1.52 8.31 -4.80
CA ILE A 145 -1.10 7.10 -5.52
C ILE A 145 -0.97 7.44 -6.99
N THR A 146 0.22 7.24 -7.54
CA THR A 146 0.49 7.35 -8.97
C THR A 146 0.39 5.97 -9.59
N ILE A 147 -0.49 5.80 -10.58
CA ILE A 147 -0.87 4.52 -11.17
C ILE A 147 -0.70 4.60 -12.68
N HIS A 148 0.02 3.67 -13.27
CA HIS A 148 0.20 3.59 -14.71
C HIS A 148 -1.13 3.28 -15.42
N LYS A 149 -1.52 4.08 -16.43
CA LYS A 149 -2.85 4.04 -17.06
C LYS A 149 -3.17 2.71 -17.74
N GLN A 150 -2.20 2.09 -18.39
CA GLN A 150 -2.43 0.85 -19.15
C GLN A 150 -2.39 -0.40 -18.27
N THR A 151 -1.47 -0.44 -17.31
CA THR A 151 -1.22 -1.65 -16.52
C THR A 151 -1.90 -1.65 -15.16
N TYR A 152 -2.38 -0.49 -14.69
CA TYR A 152 -2.90 -0.26 -13.34
C TYR A 152 -1.90 -0.60 -12.23
N VAL A 153 -0.61 -0.68 -12.56
CA VAL A 153 0.47 -0.87 -11.60
C VAL A 153 0.73 0.46 -10.87
N PRO A 154 0.74 0.47 -9.52
CA PRO A 154 1.14 1.64 -8.76
C PRO A 154 2.66 1.84 -8.88
N THR A 155 3.09 3.03 -9.28
CA THR A 155 4.51 3.38 -9.45
C THR A 155 5.03 4.22 -8.29
N GLN A 156 4.14 4.94 -7.59
CA GLN A 156 4.50 5.72 -6.42
C GLN A 156 3.31 5.81 -5.46
N ILE A 157 3.59 5.70 -4.17
CA ILE A 157 2.66 5.94 -3.08
C ILE A 157 3.29 6.99 -2.14
N ARG A 158 2.55 8.07 -1.86
CA ARG A 158 2.94 9.06 -0.87
C ARG A 158 1.91 9.06 0.23
N MET A 159 2.34 9.01 1.49
CA MET A 159 1.46 8.97 2.66
C MET A 159 1.82 10.10 3.62
N LEU A 160 0.81 10.86 4.06
CA LEU A 160 0.93 11.88 5.10
C LEU A 160 0.43 11.30 6.43
N GLN A 161 1.35 11.06 7.34
CA GLN A 161 1.10 10.58 8.69
C GLN A 161 1.90 11.43 9.69
N ASN A 162 1.30 11.81 10.82
CA ASN A 162 1.98 12.64 11.83
C ASN A 162 2.64 13.92 11.26
N LYS A 163 1.97 14.57 10.30
CA LYS A 163 2.47 15.76 9.56
C LYS A 163 3.74 15.51 8.74
N GLN A 164 4.14 14.28 8.52
CA GLN A 164 5.30 13.90 7.73
C GLN A 164 4.91 13.06 6.52
N TRP A 165 5.59 13.33 5.41
CA TRP A 165 5.42 12.55 4.19
C TRP A 165 6.40 11.39 4.13
N THR A 166 5.88 10.20 3.84
CA THR A 166 6.65 9.05 3.40
C THR A 166 6.36 8.83 1.92
N THR A 167 7.39 8.65 1.12
CA THR A 167 7.30 8.34 -0.31
C THR A 167 7.84 6.96 -0.56
N ILE A 168 7.04 6.12 -1.22
CA ILE A 168 7.42 4.78 -1.66
C ILE A 168 7.37 4.79 -3.18
N LYS A 169 8.48 4.50 -3.84
CA LYS A 169 8.55 4.27 -5.29
C LYS A 169 8.58 2.77 -5.53
N VAL A 170 7.86 2.32 -6.55
CA VAL A 170 7.75 0.92 -6.95
C VAL A 170 8.36 0.74 -8.33
N SER A 171 9.18 -0.29 -8.49
CA SER A 171 9.81 -0.68 -9.74
C SER A 171 9.82 -2.21 -9.90
N ASN A 172 10.18 -2.70 -11.07
CA ASN A 172 10.32 -4.13 -11.36
C ASN A 172 9.08 -4.97 -10.98
N PHE A 173 7.88 -4.35 -11.04
CA PHE A 173 6.64 -5.04 -10.74
C PHE A 173 6.37 -6.15 -11.76
N ARG A 174 6.10 -7.36 -11.25
CA ARG A 174 5.76 -8.52 -12.08
C ARG A 174 4.78 -9.46 -11.38
N THR A 175 3.98 -10.16 -12.13
CA THR A 175 3.19 -11.30 -11.64
C THR A 175 4.09 -12.52 -11.50
N ALA A 176 3.83 -13.36 -10.50
CA ALA A 176 4.60 -14.56 -10.22
C ALA A 176 3.67 -15.70 -9.74
N LYS A 177 4.16 -16.94 -9.83
CA LYS A 177 3.51 -18.11 -9.19
C LYS A 177 4.24 -18.39 -7.88
N LEU A 178 3.79 -17.74 -6.80
CA LEU A 178 4.47 -17.80 -5.51
C LEU A 178 3.96 -18.98 -4.67
N SER A 179 4.92 -19.75 -4.11
CA SER A 179 4.60 -20.76 -3.08
C SER A 179 4.21 -20.07 -1.77
N ASP A 180 3.30 -20.66 -1.01
CA ASP A 180 2.91 -20.16 0.30
C ASP A 180 4.06 -20.25 1.34
N SER A 181 5.04 -21.12 1.11
CA SER A 181 6.21 -21.28 1.97
C SER A 181 7.11 -20.05 2.07
N ILE A 182 7.15 -19.21 1.02
CA ILE A 182 7.99 -17.98 1.04
C ILE A 182 7.48 -16.92 2.02
N PHE A 183 6.24 -17.03 2.47
CA PHE A 183 5.60 -16.10 3.40
C PHE A 183 5.74 -16.51 4.86
N ARG A 184 6.53 -17.54 5.14
CA ARG A 184 6.79 -18.06 6.48
C ARG A 184 8.27 -18.05 6.78
N PHE A 185 8.60 -17.68 7.99
CA PHE A 185 9.95 -17.82 8.52
C PHE A 185 10.33 -19.30 8.61
N ASN A 186 11.53 -19.62 8.15
CA ASN A 186 12.10 -20.96 8.28
C ASN A 186 13.31 -20.91 9.23
N PRO A 187 13.21 -21.41 10.47
CA PRO A 187 14.30 -21.38 11.44
C PRO A 187 15.59 -22.06 10.96
N LYS A 188 15.48 -23.06 10.08
CA LYS A 188 16.66 -23.76 9.53
C LYS A 188 17.55 -22.85 8.68
N SER A 189 16.99 -21.78 8.12
CA SER A 189 17.75 -20.81 7.32
C SER A 189 18.45 -19.75 8.19
N TYR A 190 18.13 -19.71 9.49
CA TYR A 190 18.65 -18.76 10.47
C TYR A 190 19.02 -19.46 11.78
N PRO A 191 20.00 -20.38 11.76
CA PRO A 191 20.27 -21.28 12.88
C PRO A 191 20.81 -20.59 14.13
N ASN A 192 21.37 -19.39 13.98
CA ASN A 192 21.95 -18.62 15.09
C ASN A 192 21.01 -17.52 15.60
N ALA A 193 19.91 -17.24 14.89
CA ALA A 193 19.04 -16.13 15.24
C ALA A 193 18.27 -16.44 16.54
N GLU A 194 18.29 -15.50 17.47
CA GLU A 194 17.44 -15.53 18.66
C GLU A 194 15.97 -15.28 18.27
N VAL A 195 15.09 -16.18 18.68
CA VAL A 195 13.65 -16.05 18.37
C VAL A 195 12.91 -15.54 19.60
N ILE A 196 12.38 -14.33 19.51
CA ILE A 196 11.59 -13.66 20.56
C ILE A 196 10.11 -13.73 20.19
N ASP A 197 9.34 -14.56 20.91
CA ASP A 197 7.92 -14.71 20.70
C ASP A 197 7.14 -13.69 21.55
N LEU A 198 6.51 -12.73 20.87
CA LEU A 198 5.73 -11.63 21.46
C LEU A 198 4.21 -11.80 21.31
N ARG A 199 3.74 -13.01 20.94
CA ARG A 199 2.31 -13.28 20.71
C ARG A 199 1.53 -13.45 21.99
#